data_249739320926231cdf527c8481d16895
#
_entry.id   249739320926231cdf527c8481d16895
#
_cell.length_a   1.000
_cell.length_b   1.000
_cell.length_c   1.000
_cell.angle_alpha   90.00
_cell.angle_beta   90.00
_cell.angle_gamma   90.00
#
_symmetry.space_group_name_H-M   'P 1'
#
loop_
_entity.id
_entity.type
_entity.pdbx_description
1 polymer ?
#
loop_
_entity_poly.entity_id
_entity_poly.type
_entity_poly.pdbx_seq_one_letter_code
_entity_poly.pdbx_strand_id
1 'polypeptide(L)'
;MLHNLKMDIKKSIEFKGVNLLIIRDTFTKESTIGKLFINGEWMCDTLELPYKDNQRSISSIPAGNYKVRMRLARESASRDYLHLLVEDVKDRSYILFHRGNSAKDSRGCILVGIGRKQDFVHNSTLAMDLLMKEIVNLGGTNINLIIKNK
;
A
#
# COMPACT_ATOMS: atom_id res chain seq x y z
N MET A 1 8.67 -32.45 17.47
CA MET A 1 9.59 -31.52 16.83
C MET A 1 9.57 -31.59 15.31
N LEU A 2 9.79 -32.75 14.70
CA LEU A 2 9.73 -32.91 13.24
C LEU A 2 8.33 -32.64 12.67
N HIS A 3 7.27 -33.04 13.37
CA HIS A 3 5.89 -32.80 12.97
C HIS A 3 5.58 -31.31 12.91
N ASN A 4 6.00 -30.53 13.92
CA ASN A 4 5.79 -29.07 13.94
C ASN A 4 6.54 -28.39 12.81
N LEU A 5 7.76 -28.82 12.49
CA LEU A 5 8.52 -28.26 11.37
C LEU A 5 7.82 -28.53 10.04
N LYS A 6 7.26 -29.70 9.82
CA LYS A 6 6.49 -30.04 8.61
C LYS A 6 5.23 -29.19 8.52
N MET A 7 4.54 -28.94 9.61
CA MET A 7 3.35 -28.08 9.65
C MET A 7 3.70 -26.64 9.32
N ASP A 8 4.82 -26.12 9.82
CA ASP A 8 5.26 -24.76 9.54
C ASP A 8 5.63 -24.58 8.06
N ILE A 9 6.31 -25.56 7.47
CA ILE A 9 6.65 -25.56 6.04
C ILE A 9 5.37 -25.58 5.20
N LYS A 10 4.43 -26.44 5.52
CA LYS A 10 3.14 -26.54 4.82
C LYS A 10 2.37 -25.22 4.90
N LYS A 11 2.33 -24.60 6.07
CA LYS A 11 1.69 -23.30 6.30
C LYS A 11 2.34 -22.22 5.44
N SER A 12 3.66 -22.18 5.38
CA SER A 12 4.41 -21.21 4.54
C SER A 12 4.13 -21.41 3.05
N ILE A 13 3.97 -22.65 2.59
CA ILE A 13 3.63 -22.97 1.20
C ILE A 13 2.18 -22.57 0.89
N GLU A 14 1.25 -22.74 1.82
CA GLU A 14 -0.16 -22.36 1.66
C GLU A 14 -0.35 -20.85 1.59
N PHE A 15 0.48 -20.07 2.29
CA PHE A 15 0.45 -18.60 2.26
C PHE A 15 1.39 -18.04 1.20
N LYS A 16 1.16 -18.41 -0.08
CA LYS A 16 2.00 -17.96 -1.21
C LYS A 16 1.72 -16.54 -1.67
N GLY A 17 0.83 -15.82 -1.01
CA GLY A 17 0.42 -14.50 -1.43
C GLY A 17 0.74 -13.43 -0.40
N VAL A 18 0.63 -12.20 -0.85
CA VAL A 18 0.72 -11.01 -0.03
C VAL A 18 -0.67 -10.38 0.02
N ASN A 19 -1.26 -10.30 1.21
CA ASN A 19 -2.56 -9.67 1.40
C ASN A 19 -2.37 -8.33 2.10
N LEU A 20 -2.55 -7.26 1.33
CA LEU A 20 -2.52 -5.90 1.83
C LEU A 20 -3.94 -5.48 2.19
N LEU A 21 -4.11 -4.90 3.36
CA LEU A 21 -5.38 -4.32 3.81
C LEU A 21 -5.14 -2.88 4.26
N ILE A 22 -5.82 -1.94 3.63
CA ILE A 22 -5.86 -0.56 4.10
C ILE A 22 -7.21 -0.33 4.75
N ILE A 23 -7.19 0.13 5.99
CA ILE A 23 -8.37 0.63 6.69
C ILE A 23 -8.23 2.13 6.79
N ARG A 24 -9.04 2.86 6.03
CA ARG A 24 -9.10 4.33 6.09
C ARG A 24 -9.86 4.72 7.33
N ASP A 25 -9.26 5.49 8.21
CA ASP A 25 -9.84 5.79 9.51
C ASP A 25 -10.01 7.28 9.84
N THR A 26 -9.35 8.16 9.09
CA THR A 26 -9.39 9.61 9.36
C THR A 26 -9.60 10.37 8.06
N PHE A 27 -10.69 11.13 8.01
CA PHE A 27 -11.13 11.83 6.80
C PHE A 27 -11.24 13.33 7.10
N THR A 28 -10.45 14.13 6.38
CA THR A 28 -10.50 15.58 6.47
C THR A 28 -10.76 16.18 5.08
N LYS A 29 -10.83 17.51 4.99
CA LYS A 29 -10.92 18.17 3.69
C LYS A 29 -9.67 18.01 2.84
N GLU A 30 -8.53 17.71 3.47
CA GLU A 30 -7.24 17.70 2.80
C GLU A 30 -6.69 16.29 2.57
N SER A 31 -7.09 15.30 3.38
CA SER A 31 -6.51 13.96 3.25
C SER A 31 -7.42 12.87 3.80
N THR A 32 -7.05 11.64 3.45
CA THR A 32 -7.58 10.40 3.99
C THR A 32 -6.41 9.63 4.58
N ILE A 33 -6.40 9.43 5.89
CA ILE A 33 -5.34 8.68 6.57
C ILE A 33 -5.89 7.32 7.00
N GLY A 34 -5.06 6.31 6.90
CA GLY A 34 -5.41 4.95 7.25
C GLY A 34 -4.23 4.16 7.77
N LYS A 35 -4.47 2.87 7.96
CA LYS A 35 -3.48 1.88 8.40
C LYS A 35 -3.37 0.80 7.35
N LEU A 36 -2.14 0.38 7.09
CA LEU A 36 -1.84 -0.73 6.19
C LEU A 36 -1.41 -1.94 7.00
N PHE A 37 -2.05 -3.07 6.71
CA PHE A 37 -1.73 -4.39 7.27
C PHE A 37 -1.22 -5.30 6.17
N ILE A 38 -0.22 -6.12 6.48
CA ILE A 38 0.26 -7.18 5.59
C ILE A 38 -0.01 -8.52 6.27
N ASN A 39 -0.77 -9.38 5.60
CA ASN A 39 -1.13 -10.70 6.10
C ASN A 39 -1.64 -10.64 7.56
N GLY A 40 -2.46 -9.62 7.85
CA GLY A 40 -3.09 -9.41 9.14
C GLY A 40 -2.27 -8.64 10.18
N GLU A 41 -1.00 -8.30 9.88
CA GLU A 41 -0.16 -7.57 10.82
C GLU A 41 0.02 -6.12 10.40
N TRP A 42 -0.04 -5.21 11.37
CA TRP A 42 0.16 -3.78 11.09
C TRP A 42 1.55 -3.52 10.51
N MET A 43 1.59 -2.74 9.45
CA MET A 43 2.84 -2.40 8.77
C MET A 43 3.19 -0.93 8.90
N CYS A 44 2.26 -0.03 8.57
CA CYS A 44 2.52 1.41 8.53
C CYS A 44 1.21 2.19 8.44
N ASP A 45 1.33 3.51 8.46
CA ASP A 45 0.23 4.43 8.17
C ASP A 45 0.17 4.71 6.67
N THR A 46 -1.00 5.11 6.18
CA THR A 46 -1.19 5.53 4.80
C THR A 46 -1.80 6.93 4.73
N LEU A 47 -1.51 7.62 3.64
CA LEU A 47 -2.16 8.90 3.33
C LEU A 47 -2.54 8.92 1.85
N GLU A 48 -3.79 9.29 1.61
CA GLU A 48 -4.35 9.46 0.27
C GLU A 48 -5.06 10.81 0.18
N LEU A 49 -5.41 11.20 -1.03
CA LEU A 49 -6.31 12.33 -1.24
C LEU A 49 -7.71 12.03 -0.67
N PRO A 50 -8.52 13.04 -0.38
CA PRO A 50 -9.93 12.83 -0.11
C PRO A 50 -10.61 12.12 -1.28
N TYR A 51 -11.62 11.31 -1.01
CA TYR A 51 -12.38 10.67 -2.06
C TYR A 51 -13.31 11.68 -2.74
N LYS A 52 -13.19 11.83 -4.05
CA LYS A 52 -13.99 12.73 -4.90
C LYS A 52 -14.45 11.99 -6.15
N ASP A 53 -15.27 10.97 -5.96
CA ASP A 53 -15.87 10.18 -7.03
C ASP A 53 -14.86 9.62 -8.04
N ASN A 54 -13.70 9.20 -7.55
CA ASN A 54 -12.63 8.61 -8.36
C ASN A 54 -12.13 9.53 -9.48
N GLN A 55 -12.31 10.83 -9.36
CA GLN A 55 -11.86 11.78 -10.38
C GLN A 55 -10.34 11.82 -10.46
N ARG A 56 -9.82 11.81 -11.69
CA ARG A 56 -8.37 11.82 -11.94
C ARG A 56 -7.71 13.04 -11.31
N SER A 57 -6.54 12.81 -10.75
CA SER A 57 -5.62 13.80 -10.18
C SER A 57 -6.11 14.50 -8.92
N ILE A 58 -7.35 14.31 -8.50
CA ILE A 58 -7.91 14.99 -7.32
C ILE A 58 -8.55 14.04 -6.29
N SER A 59 -8.71 12.76 -6.62
CA SER A 59 -9.40 11.80 -5.76
C SER A 59 -8.51 10.62 -5.41
N SER A 60 -8.64 10.10 -4.18
CA SER A 60 -8.24 8.74 -3.88
C SER A 60 -9.07 7.74 -4.71
N ILE A 61 -8.56 6.52 -4.86
CA ILE A 61 -9.31 5.48 -5.55
C ILE A 61 -10.44 4.93 -4.67
N PRO A 62 -11.46 4.30 -5.25
CA PRO A 62 -12.56 3.74 -4.45
C PRO A 62 -12.09 2.66 -3.48
N ALA A 63 -12.77 2.50 -2.36
CA ALA A 63 -12.66 1.29 -1.56
C ALA A 63 -13.02 0.08 -2.41
N GLY A 64 -12.38 -1.05 -2.18
CA GLY A 64 -12.61 -2.25 -2.98
C GLY A 64 -11.42 -3.19 -2.98
N ASN A 65 -11.43 -4.13 -3.92
CA ASN A 65 -10.41 -5.16 -4.08
C ASN A 65 -9.61 -4.91 -5.35
N TYR A 66 -8.28 -5.01 -5.24
CA TYR A 66 -7.37 -4.74 -6.34
C TYR A 66 -6.26 -5.77 -6.39
N LYS A 67 -5.69 -5.96 -7.58
CA LYS A 67 -4.41 -6.64 -7.77
C LYS A 67 -3.30 -5.60 -7.73
N VAL A 68 -2.13 -6.01 -7.23
CA VAL A 68 -0.97 -5.15 -7.10
C VAL A 68 0.24 -5.89 -7.66
N ARG A 69 1.16 -5.16 -8.27
CA ARG A 69 2.45 -5.72 -8.67
C ARG A 69 3.59 -4.80 -8.28
N MET A 70 4.76 -5.39 -8.09
CA MET A 70 5.99 -4.64 -7.88
C MET A 70 6.41 -3.93 -9.17
N ARG A 71 6.91 -2.71 -9.02
CA ARG A 71 7.59 -1.97 -10.08
C ARG A 71 9.04 -1.73 -9.69
N LEU A 72 9.94 -1.95 -10.65
CA LEU A 72 11.36 -1.71 -10.46
C LEU A 72 11.67 -0.22 -10.65
N ALA A 73 12.77 0.23 -10.07
CA ALA A 73 13.22 1.61 -10.21
C ALA A 73 13.34 2.02 -11.69
N ARG A 74 13.85 1.12 -12.55
CA ARG A 74 14.02 1.39 -13.99
C ARG A 74 12.72 1.57 -14.76
N GLU A 75 11.59 1.19 -14.20
CA GLU A 75 10.28 1.35 -14.84
C GLU A 75 9.69 2.74 -14.65
N SER A 76 10.35 3.59 -13.89
CA SER A 76 9.88 4.94 -13.58
C SER A 76 11.01 5.96 -13.74
N ALA A 77 10.73 7.05 -14.44
CA ALA A 77 11.72 8.13 -14.61
C ALA A 77 11.92 8.94 -13.32
N SER A 78 10.95 8.93 -12.41
CA SER A 78 10.94 9.78 -11.22
C SER A 78 11.12 9.03 -9.90
N ARG A 79 11.16 7.69 -9.93
CA ARG A 79 11.27 6.86 -8.72
C ARG A 79 12.38 5.85 -8.87
N ASP A 80 13.49 6.12 -8.22
CA ASP A 80 14.69 5.30 -8.24
C ASP A 80 14.70 4.21 -7.15
N TYR A 81 13.52 3.73 -6.78
CA TYR A 81 13.32 2.72 -5.75
C TYR A 81 12.19 1.76 -6.13
N LEU A 82 12.18 0.58 -5.50
CA LEU A 82 11.08 -0.37 -5.64
C LEU A 82 9.79 0.25 -5.10
N HIS A 83 8.72 0.08 -5.84
CA HIS A 83 7.41 0.57 -5.47
C HIS A 83 6.31 -0.36 -6.00
N LEU A 84 5.06 -0.04 -5.73
CA LEU A 84 3.93 -0.89 -6.10
C LEU A 84 3.00 -0.17 -7.06
N LEU A 85 2.44 -0.93 -8.00
CA LEU A 85 1.39 -0.47 -8.89
C LEU A 85 0.08 -1.18 -8.54
N VAL A 86 -0.97 -0.41 -8.30
CA VAL A 86 -2.33 -0.93 -8.18
C VAL A 86 -2.90 -1.08 -9.59
N GLU A 87 -3.21 -2.31 -9.98
CA GLU A 87 -3.63 -2.63 -11.35
C GLU A 87 -5.12 -2.40 -11.56
N ASP A 88 -5.48 -2.09 -12.80
CA ASP A 88 -6.86 -2.08 -13.28
C ASP A 88 -7.84 -1.25 -12.44
N VAL A 89 -7.37 -0.12 -11.94
CA VAL A 89 -8.28 0.84 -11.30
C VAL A 89 -9.09 1.53 -12.39
N LYS A 90 -10.42 1.37 -12.33
CA LYS A 90 -11.31 1.92 -13.36
C LYS A 90 -11.07 3.42 -13.55
N ASP A 91 -10.93 3.83 -14.81
CA ASP A 91 -10.72 5.22 -15.23
C ASP A 91 -9.47 5.90 -14.65
N ARG A 92 -8.53 5.12 -14.13
CA ARG A 92 -7.28 5.61 -13.56
C ARG A 92 -6.09 4.87 -14.16
N SER A 93 -4.94 5.52 -14.11
CA SER A 93 -3.65 4.92 -14.52
C SER A 93 -2.56 5.33 -13.56
N TYR A 94 -1.56 4.46 -13.40
CA TYR A 94 -0.41 4.70 -12.55
C TYR A 94 -0.76 5.07 -11.10
N ILE A 95 -1.69 4.35 -10.52
CA ILE A 95 -1.95 4.41 -9.08
C ILE A 95 -0.86 3.59 -8.39
N LEU A 96 0.00 4.27 -7.66
CA LEU A 96 1.19 3.69 -7.06
C LEU A 96 1.13 3.80 -5.53
N PHE A 97 1.85 2.90 -4.85
CA PHE A 97 2.32 3.16 -3.49
C PHE A 97 3.70 3.80 -3.64
N HIS A 98 3.88 4.98 -3.10
CA HIS A 98 5.18 5.65 -3.18
C HIS A 98 5.44 6.56 -1.98
N ARG A 99 6.65 7.13 -1.94
CA ARG A 99 7.07 8.04 -0.90
C ARG A 99 6.34 9.38 -0.99
N GLY A 100 6.04 9.96 0.15
CA GLY A 100 5.40 11.26 0.28
C GLY A 100 4.82 11.40 1.68
N ASN A 101 4.55 12.62 2.11
CA ASN A 101 4.16 12.91 3.48
C ASN A 101 2.80 13.58 3.62
N SER A 102 2.32 14.25 2.58
CA SER A 102 1.05 14.97 2.61
C SER A 102 0.35 14.91 1.25
N ALA A 103 -0.88 15.40 1.19
CA ALA A 103 -1.71 15.33 -0.01
C ALA A 103 -1.06 15.99 -1.23
N LYS A 104 -0.23 17.01 -1.04
CA LYS A 104 0.49 17.65 -2.15
C LYS A 104 1.48 16.74 -2.87
N ASP A 105 1.85 15.61 -2.25
CA ASP A 105 2.75 14.63 -2.84
C ASP A 105 2.01 13.55 -3.63
N SER A 106 0.68 13.66 -3.75
CA SER A 106 -0.15 12.65 -4.40
C SER A 106 -1.14 13.28 -5.39
N ARG A 107 -1.39 12.55 -6.47
CA ARG A 107 -2.50 12.82 -7.41
C ARG A 107 -3.46 11.63 -7.47
N GLY A 108 -3.56 10.90 -6.36
CA GLY A 108 -4.38 9.71 -6.23
C GLY A 108 -3.62 8.47 -5.79
N CYS A 109 -2.29 8.54 -5.78
CA CYS A 109 -1.43 7.47 -5.27
C CYS A 109 -1.53 7.34 -3.76
N ILE A 110 -1.14 6.17 -3.27
CA ILE A 110 -1.15 5.83 -1.84
C ILE A 110 0.24 6.10 -1.28
N LEU A 111 0.32 7.02 -0.32
CA LEU A 111 1.56 7.31 0.39
C LEU A 111 1.62 6.47 1.65
N VAL A 112 2.82 6.07 2.05
CA VAL A 112 3.05 5.30 3.27
C VAL A 112 3.97 6.06 4.21
N GLY A 113 3.78 5.86 5.52
CA GLY A 113 4.58 6.50 6.54
C GLY A 113 4.51 5.75 7.86
N ILE A 114 5.37 6.11 8.79
CA ILE A 114 5.35 5.59 10.15
C ILE A 114 5.20 6.77 11.09
N GLY A 115 4.05 6.81 11.79
CA GLY A 115 3.66 7.94 12.59
C GLY A 115 2.84 8.94 11.80
N ARG A 116 1.85 9.51 12.43
CA ARG A 116 0.90 10.44 11.80
C ARG A 116 0.65 11.67 12.66
N LYS A 117 0.30 12.75 12.02
CA LYS A 117 -0.37 13.90 12.60
C LYS A 117 -1.47 14.34 11.63
N GLN A 118 -2.18 15.41 11.92
CA GLN A 118 -3.24 15.90 11.04
C GLN A 118 -2.71 16.13 9.62
N ASP A 119 -3.33 15.45 8.64
CA ASP A 119 -3.02 15.58 7.21
C ASP A 119 -1.55 15.30 6.84
N PHE A 120 -0.88 14.44 7.62
CA PHE A 120 0.53 14.18 7.43
C PHE A 120 0.93 12.80 7.94
N VAL A 121 1.85 12.13 7.23
CA VAL A 121 2.52 10.91 7.70
C VAL A 121 4.03 11.12 7.72
N HIS A 122 4.69 10.57 8.74
CA HIS A 122 6.12 10.71 8.96
C HIS A 122 6.90 9.55 8.34
N ASN A 123 8.22 9.76 8.20
CA ASN A 123 9.16 8.68 7.85
C ASN A 123 8.75 7.86 6.63
N SER A 124 8.32 8.54 5.57
CA SER A 124 7.80 7.87 4.39
C SER A 124 8.84 7.01 3.67
N THR A 125 10.10 7.46 3.61
CA THR A 125 11.18 6.69 3.02
C THR A 125 11.40 5.38 3.77
N LEU A 126 11.47 5.44 5.10
CA LEU A 126 11.61 4.25 5.94
C LEU A 126 10.42 3.31 5.77
N ALA A 127 9.20 3.85 5.79
CA ALA A 127 7.98 3.06 5.63
C ALA A 127 7.98 2.32 4.29
N MET A 128 8.34 3.01 3.20
CA MET A 128 8.40 2.42 1.86
C MET A 128 9.45 1.31 1.79
N ASP A 129 10.62 1.52 2.36
CA ASP A 129 11.69 0.52 2.39
C ASP A 129 11.27 -0.73 3.19
N LEU A 130 10.65 -0.55 4.34
CA LEU A 130 10.16 -1.66 5.15
C LEU A 130 9.03 -2.43 4.45
N LEU A 131 8.10 -1.72 3.83
CA LEU A 131 7.01 -2.32 3.07
C LEU A 131 7.55 -3.20 1.94
N MET A 132 8.45 -2.66 1.13
CA MET A 132 9.01 -3.39 -0.01
C MET A 132 9.86 -4.58 0.43
N LYS A 133 10.63 -4.42 1.52
CA LYS A 133 11.41 -5.52 2.09
C LYS A 133 10.51 -6.69 2.51
N GLU A 134 9.41 -6.40 3.19
CA GLU A 134 8.47 -7.45 3.61
C GLU A 134 7.82 -8.13 2.41
N ILE A 135 7.41 -7.38 1.40
CA ILE A 135 6.81 -7.93 0.19
C ILE A 135 7.81 -8.85 -0.53
N VAL A 136 9.06 -8.43 -0.66
CA VAL A 136 10.12 -9.25 -1.27
C VAL A 136 10.34 -10.53 -0.45
N ASN A 137 10.38 -10.43 0.87
CA ASN A 137 10.52 -11.59 1.75
C ASN A 137 9.36 -12.59 1.59
N LEU A 138 8.18 -12.11 1.23
CA LEU A 138 6.98 -12.93 0.99
C LEU A 138 6.88 -13.42 -0.47
N GLY A 139 7.93 -13.25 -1.26
CA GLY A 139 8.00 -13.75 -2.63
C GLY A 139 7.75 -12.71 -3.72
N GLY A 140 7.24 -11.54 -3.37
CA GLY A 140 7.08 -10.41 -4.31
C GLY A 140 6.04 -10.58 -5.41
N THR A 141 5.22 -11.63 -5.35
CA THR A 141 4.19 -11.92 -6.35
C THR A 141 2.86 -12.24 -5.69
N ASN A 142 1.79 -12.31 -6.49
CA ASN A 142 0.44 -12.61 -6.01
C ASN A 142 0.04 -11.67 -4.86
N ILE A 143 0.10 -10.37 -5.15
CA ILE A 143 -0.20 -9.32 -4.18
C ILE A 143 -1.65 -8.87 -4.38
N ASN A 144 -2.45 -8.94 -3.32
CA ASN A 144 -3.82 -8.48 -3.31
C ASN A 144 -3.97 -7.31 -2.35
N LEU A 145 -4.82 -6.37 -2.70
CA LEU A 145 -5.10 -5.19 -1.88
C LEU A 145 -6.60 -5.07 -1.65
N ILE A 146 -6.98 -4.93 -0.40
CA ILE A 146 -8.33 -4.55 0.00
C ILE A 146 -8.27 -3.19 0.66
N ILE A 147 -9.10 -2.27 0.21
CA ILE A 147 -9.27 -0.95 0.83
C ILE A 147 -10.67 -0.87 1.42
N LYS A 148 -10.75 -0.55 2.70
CA LYS A 148 -12.01 -0.39 3.44
C LYS A 148 -12.04 0.96 4.13
N ASN A 149 -13.23 1.55 4.19
CA ASN A 149 -13.49 2.70 5.04
C ASN A 149 -13.95 2.20 6.40
N LYS A 150 -13.40 2.77 7.45
CA LYS A 150 -13.82 2.47 8.81
C LYS A 150 -15.20 3.04 9.12
#